data_302e730d00c03c58e4d1b8962dc0ab1c
#
_entry.id   302e730d00c03c58e4d1b8962dc0ab1c
#
_cell.length_a   1.000
_cell.length_b   1.000
_cell.length_c   1.000
_cell.angle_alpha   90.00
_cell.angle_beta   90.00
_cell.angle_gamma   90.00
#
_symmetry.space_group_name_H-M   'P 1'
#
loop_
_entity.id
_entity.type
_entity.pdbx_description
1 polymer ?
#
loop_
_entity_poly.entity_id
_entity_poly.type
_entity_poly.pdbx_seq_one_letter_code
_entity_poly.pdbx_strand_id
1 'polypeptide(L)'
;PEYSNKLLNINERLFDLLYVVKTNTKLFSALGFDDEDAKTINYYHEDLAGSFSIKKVLPLFSNLTYKGMEVSNGMEAVYAYAGYKDLNQAELAQVRAGLTEYCKQDTWAMVEILEQLRKI
;
A
#
# COMPACT_ATOMS: atom_id res chain seq x y z
N PRO A 1 26.22 6.27 9.14
CA PRO A 1 26.72 5.35 10.14
C PRO A 1 25.88 5.29 11.40
N GLU A 2 25.53 6.40 12.05
CA GLU A 2 24.82 6.41 13.34
C GLU A 2 23.43 5.74 13.28
N TYR A 3 22.72 5.89 12.17
CA TYR A 3 21.38 5.32 11.98
C TYR A 3 21.36 4.00 11.23
N SER A 4 22.51 3.51 10.73
CA SER A 4 22.57 2.32 9.86
C SER A 4 21.95 1.08 10.53
N ASN A 5 22.30 0.79 11.78
CA ASN A 5 21.78 -0.36 12.51
C ASN A 5 20.27 -0.23 12.78
N LYS A 6 19.79 0.99 13.04
CA LYS A 6 18.34 1.23 13.23
C LYS A 6 17.56 1.03 11.93
N LEU A 7 18.10 1.50 10.81
CA LEU A 7 17.49 1.31 9.49
C LEU A 7 17.50 -0.15 9.07
N LEU A 8 18.59 -0.89 9.29
CA LEU A 8 18.66 -2.32 9.03
C LEU A 8 17.63 -3.08 9.88
N ASN A 9 17.50 -2.77 11.16
CA ASN A 9 16.50 -3.39 12.03
C ASN A 9 15.07 -3.11 11.58
N ILE A 10 14.77 -1.91 11.10
CA ILE A 10 13.45 -1.59 10.51
C ILE A 10 13.25 -2.43 9.26
N ASN A 11 14.24 -2.48 8.36
CA ASN A 11 14.15 -3.22 7.10
C ASN A 11 13.92 -4.73 7.31
N GLU A 12 14.56 -5.33 8.31
CA GLU A 12 14.37 -6.74 8.65
C GLU A 12 12.98 -7.08 9.17
N ARG A 13 12.25 -6.08 9.68
CA ARG A 13 10.88 -6.23 10.21
C ARG A 13 9.80 -5.80 9.24
N LEU A 14 10.16 -5.32 8.05
CA LEU A 14 9.19 -5.00 7.01
C LEU A 14 8.56 -6.28 6.47
N PHE A 15 7.24 -6.27 6.39
CA PHE A 15 6.46 -7.32 5.77
C PHE A 15 5.48 -6.69 4.76
N ASP A 16 5.54 -7.12 3.52
CA ASP A 16 4.63 -6.64 2.48
C ASP A 16 3.35 -7.48 2.49
N LEU A 17 2.21 -6.84 2.79
CA LEU A 17 0.89 -7.49 2.78
C LEU A 17 0.53 -8.07 1.40
N LEU A 18 1.15 -7.58 0.33
CA LEU A 18 1.00 -8.13 -1.00
C LEU A 18 1.33 -9.63 -1.05
N TYR A 19 2.30 -10.09 -0.24
CA TYR A 19 2.69 -11.50 -0.16
C TYR A 19 1.59 -12.41 0.34
N VAL A 20 0.66 -11.90 1.13
CA VAL A 20 -0.49 -12.63 1.64
C VAL A 20 -1.62 -12.67 0.60
N VAL A 21 -1.84 -11.56 -0.11
CA VAL A 21 -2.95 -11.43 -1.06
C VAL A 21 -2.60 -12.06 -2.41
N LYS A 22 -1.35 -11.89 -2.83
CA LYS A 22 -0.81 -12.45 -4.07
C LYS A 22 0.09 -13.64 -3.78
N THR A 23 0.27 -14.52 -4.74
CA THR A 23 1.24 -15.60 -4.69
C THR A 23 2.63 -15.13 -4.29
N ASN A 24 3.20 -15.76 -3.27
CA ASN A 24 4.61 -15.64 -2.90
C ASN A 24 5.17 -17.02 -2.54
N THR A 25 5.74 -17.70 -3.51
CA THR A 25 6.25 -19.07 -3.35
C THR A 25 7.22 -19.21 -2.17
N LYS A 26 8.14 -18.24 -2.01
CA LYS A 26 9.13 -18.29 -0.92
C LYS A 26 8.47 -18.27 0.46
N LEU A 27 7.47 -17.40 0.66
CA LEU A 27 6.72 -17.31 1.90
C LEU A 27 5.96 -18.59 2.18
N PHE A 28 5.20 -19.09 1.19
CA PHE A 28 4.32 -20.23 1.39
C PHE A 28 5.09 -21.55 1.53
N SER A 29 6.19 -21.74 0.80
CA SER A 29 7.09 -22.89 1.04
C SER A 29 7.70 -22.85 2.46
N ALA A 30 8.06 -21.65 2.96
CA ALA A 30 8.55 -21.51 4.32
C ALA A 30 7.48 -21.79 5.41
N LEU A 31 6.19 -21.65 5.05
CA LEU A 31 5.04 -22.00 5.89
C LEU A 31 4.63 -23.48 5.78
N GLY A 32 5.33 -24.28 4.94
CA GLY A 32 5.12 -25.72 4.81
C GLY A 32 4.19 -26.14 3.68
N PHE A 33 3.79 -25.23 2.80
CA PHE A 33 3.06 -25.58 1.58
C PHE A 33 4.00 -26.26 0.58
N ASP A 34 3.47 -27.19 -0.20
CA ASP A 34 4.25 -27.79 -1.29
C ASP A 34 4.49 -26.80 -2.44
N ASP A 35 5.34 -27.18 -3.39
CA ASP A 35 5.77 -26.29 -4.47
C ASP A 35 4.65 -25.90 -5.44
N GLU A 36 3.60 -26.71 -5.57
CA GLU A 36 2.45 -26.41 -6.43
C GLU A 36 1.51 -25.42 -5.73
N ASP A 37 1.13 -25.74 -4.52
CA ASP A 37 0.24 -24.88 -3.72
C ASP A 37 0.90 -23.52 -3.44
N ALA A 38 2.19 -23.49 -3.15
CA ALA A 38 2.94 -22.26 -2.90
C ALA A 38 3.00 -21.31 -4.12
N LYS A 39 2.71 -21.77 -5.32
CA LYS A 39 2.65 -20.98 -6.56
C LYS A 39 1.25 -20.46 -6.88
N THR A 40 0.22 -20.91 -6.18
CA THR A 40 -1.14 -20.49 -6.46
C THR A 40 -1.42 -19.07 -5.99
N ILE A 41 -2.43 -18.44 -6.57
CA ILE A 41 -2.93 -17.16 -6.09
C ILE A 41 -3.71 -17.39 -4.78
N ASN A 42 -3.32 -16.69 -3.73
CA ASN A 42 -3.92 -16.86 -2.41
C ASN A 42 -5.32 -16.28 -2.29
N TYR A 43 -5.55 -15.15 -2.95
CA TYR A 43 -6.82 -14.46 -2.94
C TYR A 43 -7.26 -14.12 -4.37
N TYR A 44 -8.44 -14.55 -4.73
CA TYR A 44 -9.04 -14.26 -6.02
C TYR A 44 -10.34 -13.48 -5.85
N HIS A 45 -10.46 -12.38 -6.58
CA HIS A 45 -11.69 -11.64 -6.74
C HIS A 45 -11.75 -11.01 -8.14
N GLU A 46 -12.91 -11.01 -8.78
CA GLU A 46 -13.08 -10.50 -10.15
C GLU A 46 -12.71 -9.02 -10.29
N ASP A 47 -13.01 -8.21 -9.27
CA ASP A 47 -12.70 -6.77 -9.25
C ASP A 47 -11.20 -6.46 -9.25
N LEU A 48 -10.36 -7.40 -8.89
CA LEU A 48 -8.91 -7.24 -8.97
C LEU A 48 -8.44 -7.12 -10.42
N ALA A 49 -9.11 -7.81 -11.35
CA ALA A 49 -8.77 -7.80 -12.78
C ALA A 49 -7.26 -8.01 -13.03
N GLY A 50 -6.64 -8.94 -12.28
CA GLY A 50 -5.20 -9.26 -12.34
C GLY A 50 -4.27 -8.25 -11.66
N SER A 51 -4.78 -7.19 -11.02
CA SER A 51 -3.99 -6.19 -10.32
C SER A 51 -4.20 -6.29 -8.81
N PHE A 52 -3.10 -6.42 -8.05
CA PHE A 52 -3.08 -6.44 -6.60
C PHE A 52 -2.64 -5.09 -5.99
N SER A 53 -2.81 -3.99 -6.72
CA SER A 53 -2.54 -2.66 -6.15
C SER A 53 -3.45 -2.38 -4.96
N ILE A 54 -2.96 -1.64 -3.96
CA ILE A 54 -3.72 -1.30 -2.75
C ILE A 54 -5.09 -0.68 -3.06
N LYS A 55 -5.20 0.08 -4.16
CA LYS A 55 -6.45 0.69 -4.63
C LYS A 55 -7.48 -0.31 -5.13
N LYS A 56 -7.03 -1.48 -5.58
CA LYS A 56 -7.90 -2.59 -5.99
C LYS A 56 -8.23 -3.51 -4.82
N VAL A 57 -7.26 -3.71 -3.92
CA VAL A 57 -7.42 -4.60 -2.77
C VAL A 57 -8.26 -3.96 -1.68
N LEU A 58 -8.03 -2.68 -1.35
CA LEU A 58 -8.71 -2.00 -0.26
C LEU A 58 -10.25 -2.06 -0.34
N PRO A 59 -10.90 -1.78 -1.49
CA PRO A 59 -12.37 -1.84 -1.58
C PRO A 59 -12.98 -3.22 -1.33
N LEU A 60 -12.19 -4.29 -1.43
CA LEU A 60 -12.66 -5.65 -1.16
C LEU A 60 -12.75 -5.95 0.35
N PHE A 61 -12.02 -5.21 1.15
CA PHE A 61 -11.92 -5.40 2.59
C PHE A 61 -12.54 -4.27 3.40
N SER A 62 -12.76 -3.10 2.80
CA SER A 62 -13.18 -1.89 3.50
C SER A 62 -14.02 -0.98 2.60
N ASN A 63 -14.81 -0.12 3.22
CA ASN A 63 -15.53 0.96 2.53
C ASN A 63 -14.64 2.18 2.23
N LEU A 64 -13.37 2.14 2.59
CA LEU A 64 -12.43 3.20 2.29
C LEU A 64 -12.13 3.25 0.78
N THR A 65 -11.97 4.44 0.26
CA THR A 65 -11.72 4.66 -1.17
C THR A 65 -10.84 5.88 -1.40
N TYR A 66 -10.09 5.85 -2.49
CA TYR A 66 -9.30 7.00 -2.98
C TYR A 66 -10.13 7.92 -3.90
N LYS A 67 -11.37 7.55 -4.21
CA LYS A 67 -12.24 8.36 -5.06
C LYS A 67 -12.59 9.68 -4.38
N GLY A 68 -12.46 10.78 -5.14
CA GLY A 68 -12.78 12.13 -4.64
C GLY A 68 -11.65 12.80 -3.85
N MET A 69 -10.51 12.16 -3.67
CA MET A 69 -9.33 12.80 -3.10
C MET A 69 -8.67 13.73 -4.13
N GLU A 70 -8.14 14.86 -3.69
CA GLU A 70 -7.42 15.83 -4.53
C GLU A 70 -6.16 15.20 -5.14
N VAL A 71 -5.47 14.39 -4.35
CA VAL A 71 -4.39 13.50 -4.80
C VAL A 71 -4.87 12.07 -4.62
N SER A 72 -5.00 11.35 -5.71
CA SER A 72 -5.59 10.01 -5.71
C SER A 72 -4.64 8.89 -6.08
N ASN A 73 -3.42 9.21 -6.50
CA ASN A 73 -2.41 8.23 -6.89
C ASN A 73 -0.97 8.76 -6.74
N GLY A 74 -0.01 7.83 -6.72
CA GLY A 74 1.40 8.15 -6.53
C GLY A 74 2.00 9.07 -7.59
N MET A 75 1.57 9.00 -8.86
CA MET A 75 2.05 9.89 -9.91
C MET A 75 1.55 11.32 -9.70
N GLU A 76 0.28 11.50 -9.34
CA GLU A 76 -0.27 12.80 -8.95
C GLU A 76 0.49 13.38 -7.75
N ALA A 77 0.81 12.55 -6.75
CA ALA A 77 1.61 12.96 -5.60
C ALA A 77 3.02 13.45 -6.01
N VAL A 78 3.69 12.74 -6.93
CA VAL A 78 5.00 13.16 -7.45
C VAL A 78 4.90 14.48 -8.19
N TYR A 79 3.90 14.66 -9.06
CA TYR A 79 3.72 15.91 -9.79
C TYR A 79 3.35 17.07 -8.88
N ALA A 80 2.47 16.84 -7.89
CA ALA A 80 2.11 17.84 -6.91
C ALA A 80 3.33 18.30 -6.11
N TYR A 81 4.16 17.37 -5.65
CA TYR A 81 5.40 17.70 -4.93
C TYR A 81 6.43 18.42 -5.82
N ALA A 82 6.62 17.97 -7.06
CA ALA A 82 7.56 18.59 -7.99
C ALA A 82 7.21 20.04 -8.32
N GLY A 83 5.91 20.38 -8.32
CA GLY A 83 5.41 21.73 -8.57
C GLY A 83 5.56 22.71 -7.39
N TYR A 84 5.97 22.28 -6.23
CA TYR A 84 6.00 23.10 -4.99
C TYR A 84 6.70 24.46 -5.14
N LYS A 85 7.79 24.50 -5.89
CA LYS A 85 8.61 25.71 -6.10
C LYS A 85 7.89 26.82 -6.88
N ASP A 86 6.86 26.48 -7.64
CA ASP A 86 6.14 27.40 -8.52
C ASP A 86 4.82 27.87 -7.91
N LEU A 87 4.48 27.40 -6.69
CA LEU A 87 3.22 27.71 -5.99
C LEU A 87 3.38 28.89 -5.03
N ASN A 88 2.32 29.70 -4.92
CA ASN A 88 2.21 30.67 -3.84
C ASN A 88 1.88 29.97 -2.50
N GLN A 89 1.91 30.71 -1.39
CA GLN A 89 1.73 30.15 -0.04
C GLN A 89 0.36 29.47 0.16
N ALA A 90 -0.71 30.01 -0.41
CA ALA A 90 -2.06 29.45 -0.27
C ALA A 90 -2.19 28.14 -1.07
N GLU A 91 -1.72 28.14 -2.30
CA GLU A 91 -1.67 26.95 -3.16
C GLU A 91 -0.79 25.85 -2.54
N LEU A 92 0.38 26.23 -2.02
CA LEU A 92 1.27 25.30 -1.36
C LEU A 92 0.62 24.65 -0.13
N ALA A 93 -0.13 25.41 0.67
CA ALA A 93 -0.86 24.89 1.82
C ALA A 93 -1.94 23.88 1.40
N GLN A 94 -2.67 24.17 0.32
CA GLN A 94 -3.68 23.27 -0.24
C GLN A 94 -3.06 21.96 -0.73
N VAL A 95 -2.02 22.04 -1.57
CA VAL A 95 -1.34 20.86 -2.10
C VAL A 95 -0.72 20.00 -0.98
N ARG A 96 -0.15 20.65 0.04
CA ARG A 96 0.35 19.93 1.22
C ARG A 96 -0.75 19.21 1.99
N ALA A 97 -1.91 19.83 2.14
CA ALA A 97 -3.06 19.16 2.76
C ALA A 97 -3.51 17.94 1.96
N GLY A 98 -3.66 18.07 0.64
CA GLY A 98 -4.01 16.96 -0.26
C GLY A 98 -3.01 15.80 -0.20
N LEU A 99 -1.70 16.10 -0.23
CA LEU A 99 -0.65 15.09 -0.09
C LEU A 99 -0.67 14.42 1.30
N THR A 100 -0.92 15.18 2.35
CA THR A 100 -1.01 14.65 3.71
C THR A 100 -2.18 13.67 3.84
N GLU A 101 -3.35 14.03 3.31
CA GLU A 101 -4.52 13.14 3.30
C GLU A 101 -4.26 11.89 2.46
N TYR A 102 -3.61 12.03 1.30
CA TYR A 102 -3.23 10.88 0.49
C TYR A 102 -2.30 9.91 1.25
N CYS A 103 -1.22 10.41 1.86
CA CYS A 103 -0.29 9.58 2.64
C CYS A 103 -0.95 8.93 3.86
N LYS A 104 -1.86 9.65 4.53
CA LYS A 104 -2.66 9.13 5.63
C LYS A 104 -3.55 7.97 5.16
N GLN A 105 -4.23 8.16 4.03
CA GLN A 105 -5.07 7.12 3.43
C GLN A 105 -4.26 5.88 3.04
N ASP A 106 -3.10 6.05 2.41
CA ASP A 106 -2.21 4.93 2.05
C ASP A 106 -1.77 4.14 3.28
N THR A 107 -1.39 4.84 4.36
CA THR A 107 -0.98 4.19 5.61
C THR A 107 -2.15 3.48 6.28
N TRP A 108 -3.30 4.15 6.36
CA TRP A 108 -4.50 3.58 6.99
C TRP A 108 -5.05 2.39 6.22
N ALA A 109 -4.98 2.42 4.90
CA ALA A 109 -5.38 1.30 4.04
C ALA A 109 -4.64 0.01 4.38
N MET A 110 -3.34 0.08 4.67
CA MET A 110 -2.56 -1.09 5.07
C MET A 110 -3.03 -1.65 6.43
N VAL A 111 -3.35 -0.77 7.39
CA VAL A 111 -3.89 -1.18 8.70
C VAL A 111 -5.22 -1.86 8.52
N GLU A 112 -6.12 -1.27 7.76
CA GLU A 112 -7.47 -1.80 7.51
C GLU A 112 -7.42 -3.17 6.84
N ILE A 113 -6.63 -3.34 5.78
CA ILE A 113 -6.45 -4.62 5.11
C ILE A 113 -5.91 -5.67 6.10
N LEU A 114 -4.89 -5.33 6.89
CA LEU A 114 -4.33 -6.25 7.89
C LEU A 114 -5.36 -6.68 8.92
N GLU A 115 -6.17 -5.75 9.42
CA GLU A 115 -7.24 -6.04 10.40
C GLU A 115 -8.31 -6.98 9.81
N GLN A 116 -8.65 -6.82 8.55
CA GLN A 116 -9.61 -7.71 7.89
C GLN A 116 -9.00 -9.10 7.62
N LEU A 117 -7.75 -9.16 7.15
CA LEU A 117 -7.05 -10.43 6.95
C LEU A 117 -6.91 -11.25 8.24
N ARG A 118 -6.80 -10.61 9.40
CA ARG A 118 -6.77 -11.29 10.71
C ARG A 118 -8.09 -11.91 11.13
N LYS A 119 -9.19 -11.55 10.48
CA LYS A 119 -10.52 -12.08 10.80
C LYS A 119 -10.91 -13.31 9.97
N ILE A 120 -10.15 -13.56 8.91
CA ILE A 120 -10.30 -14.74 8.05
C ILE A 120 -9.58 -15.92 8.69
#